data_af13733dcee0a67b2fe6f733e81b52bc
#
_entry.id   af13733dcee0a67b2fe6f733e81b52bc
#
_cell.length_a   1.000
_cell.length_b   1.000
_cell.length_c   1.000
_cell.angle_alpha   90.00
_cell.angle_beta   90.00
_cell.angle_gamma   90.00
#
_symmetry.space_group_name_H-M   'P 1'
#
loop_
_entity.id
_entity.type
_entity.pdbx_description
1 polymer ?
#
loop_
_entity_poly.entity_id
_entity_poly.type
_entity_poly.pdbx_seq_one_letter_code
_entity_poly.pdbx_strand_id
1 'polypeptide(L)'
;MIVFRNVTKVYTAGSRALDSVNLQIDDGEFVFLVGPSGSGKSTIIKLLTAELDPTSGSIEVNGYRLETIKKRQIPYMRRTVGVIFQDFRLIENKTVFENVAYGMRIVGASSKEIKARVPYVLDLVGLENRGRRLPHELSGGEQQRVAIARALVNNPAMIVADEPTGNLDPQRSYEIMMLLESINALGTTVMVVTHEQELVNRFTKRVIAINEGKVINDGMDGYYINEET
;
A
#
# COMPACT_ATOMS: atom_id res chain seq x y z
N MET A 1 0.43 10.81 7.92
CA MET A 1 0.80 11.86 6.92
C MET A 1 2.08 11.49 6.18
N ILE A 2 2.10 11.70 4.88
CA ILE A 2 3.27 11.52 4.01
C ILE A 2 3.57 12.85 3.34
N VAL A 3 4.85 13.23 3.27
CA VAL A 3 5.28 14.44 2.60
C VAL A 3 6.56 14.20 1.82
N PHE A 4 6.54 14.50 0.53
CA PHE A 4 7.71 14.57 -0.35
C PHE A 4 7.97 16.04 -0.68
N ARG A 5 9.22 16.50 -0.51
CA ARG A 5 9.63 17.86 -0.87
C ARG A 5 10.81 17.81 -1.83
N ASN A 6 10.57 18.17 -3.09
CA ASN A 6 11.55 18.21 -4.18
C ASN A 6 12.34 16.89 -4.31
N VAL A 7 11.64 15.75 -4.21
CA VAL A 7 12.27 14.43 -4.18
C VAL A 7 12.68 14.01 -5.58
N THR A 8 13.98 13.75 -5.74
CA THR A 8 14.56 13.19 -6.97
C THR A 8 15.16 11.82 -6.66
N LYS A 9 14.94 10.86 -7.56
CA LYS A 9 15.59 9.55 -7.50
C LYS A 9 16.20 9.20 -8.84
N VAL A 10 17.53 9.05 -8.85
CA VAL A 10 18.32 8.55 -9.96
C VAL A 10 18.91 7.20 -9.58
N TYR A 11 18.71 6.19 -10.42
CA TYR A 11 19.33 4.88 -10.25
C TYR A 11 20.77 4.87 -10.76
N THR A 12 21.58 3.93 -10.32
CA THR A 12 23.01 3.79 -10.68
C THR A 12 23.28 3.71 -12.18
N ALA A 13 22.29 3.24 -12.95
CA ALA A 13 22.35 3.22 -14.42
C ALA A 13 22.06 4.59 -15.07
N GLY A 14 21.93 5.68 -14.31
CA GLY A 14 21.63 7.03 -14.81
C GLY A 14 20.14 7.29 -15.11
N SER A 15 19.27 6.28 -14.96
CA SER A 15 17.84 6.46 -15.17
C SER A 15 17.23 7.27 -14.02
N ARG A 16 16.60 8.41 -14.35
CA ARG A 16 15.87 9.25 -13.41
C ARG A 16 14.45 8.73 -13.27
N ALA A 17 14.15 8.13 -12.14
CA ALA A 17 12.83 7.57 -11.85
C ALA A 17 11.87 8.57 -11.21
N LEU A 18 12.39 9.56 -10.47
CA LEU A 18 11.61 10.69 -9.94
C LEU A 18 12.41 11.97 -10.16
N ASP A 19 11.71 13.05 -10.51
CA ASP A 19 12.28 14.37 -10.80
C ASP A 19 11.52 15.46 -10.02
N SER A 20 12.12 15.92 -8.93
CA SER A 20 11.63 17.02 -8.09
C SER A 20 10.17 16.86 -7.64
N VAL A 21 9.78 15.63 -7.28
CA VAL A 21 8.41 15.30 -6.87
C VAL A 21 8.08 16.01 -5.55
N ASN A 22 6.95 16.74 -5.56
CA ASN A 22 6.29 17.26 -4.39
C ASN A 22 4.93 16.55 -4.24
N LEU A 23 4.67 16.01 -3.06
CA LEU A 23 3.49 15.20 -2.77
C LEU A 23 3.18 15.29 -1.28
N GLN A 24 1.92 15.51 -0.93
CA GLN A 24 1.45 15.41 0.44
C GLN A 24 0.19 14.54 0.48
N ILE A 25 0.14 13.60 1.42
CA ILE A 25 -1.06 12.80 1.74
C ILE A 25 -1.29 12.96 3.24
N ASP A 26 -2.45 13.48 3.59
CA ASP A 26 -2.82 13.72 4.98
C ASP A 26 -3.35 12.45 5.67
N ASP A 27 -3.41 12.48 7.00
CA ASP A 27 -3.90 11.34 7.76
C ASP A 27 -5.40 11.13 7.47
N GLY A 28 -5.79 9.88 7.25
CA GLY A 28 -7.17 9.50 6.94
C GLY A 28 -7.59 9.73 5.48
N GLU A 29 -6.73 10.24 4.60
CA GLU A 29 -7.05 10.35 3.18
C GLU A 29 -7.11 8.98 2.49
N PHE A 30 -7.96 8.90 1.46
CA PHE A 30 -7.93 7.86 0.45
C PHE A 30 -7.47 8.47 -0.87
N VAL A 31 -6.33 8.02 -1.39
CA VAL A 31 -5.77 8.55 -2.64
C VAL A 31 -5.42 7.45 -3.62
N PHE A 32 -5.60 7.73 -4.90
CA PHE A 32 -5.06 6.93 -5.99
C PHE A 32 -3.74 7.54 -6.46
N LEU A 33 -2.72 6.70 -6.66
CA LEU A 33 -1.49 7.06 -7.38
C LEU A 33 -1.51 6.35 -8.72
N VAL A 34 -1.67 7.10 -9.80
CA VAL A 34 -1.87 6.57 -11.14
C VAL A 34 -0.75 7.01 -12.10
N GLY A 35 -0.63 6.30 -13.21
CA GLY A 35 0.33 6.63 -14.28
C GLY A 35 0.74 5.40 -15.08
N PRO A 36 1.37 5.57 -16.25
CA PRO A 36 1.82 4.47 -17.08
C PRO A 36 2.90 3.61 -16.42
N SER A 37 3.17 2.44 -16.98
CA SER A 37 4.29 1.61 -16.53
C SER A 37 5.61 2.38 -16.64
N GLY A 38 6.45 2.27 -15.62
CA GLY A 38 7.73 3.00 -15.58
C GLY A 38 7.65 4.46 -15.15
N SER A 39 6.48 5.03 -14.85
CA SER A 39 6.33 6.44 -14.47
C SER A 39 6.93 6.82 -13.11
N GLY A 40 7.34 5.84 -12.28
CA GLY A 40 7.94 6.10 -10.96
C GLY A 40 7.13 5.61 -9.76
N LYS A 41 5.91 5.07 -9.95
CA LYS A 41 5.02 4.60 -8.87
C LYS A 41 5.69 3.63 -7.89
N SER A 42 6.30 2.56 -8.40
CA SER A 42 7.01 1.59 -7.55
C SER A 42 8.23 2.20 -6.85
N THR A 43 8.84 3.23 -7.43
CA THR A 43 9.93 3.98 -6.78
C THR A 43 9.40 4.78 -5.58
N ILE A 44 8.23 5.39 -5.70
CA ILE A 44 7.56 6.05 -4.56
C ILE A 44 7.31 5.05 -3.43
N ILE A 45 6.75 3.86 -3.73
CA ILE A 45 6.52 2.81 -2.71
C ILE A 45 7.82 2.42 -2.00
N LYS A 46 8.89 2.18 -2.76
CA LYS A 46 10.20 1.80 -2.20
C LYS A 46 10.83 2.90 -1.35
N LEU A 47 10.62 4.16 -1.69
CA LEU A 47 11.04 5.29 -0.87
C LEU A 47 10.20 5.36 0.42
N LEU A 48 8.86 5.23 0.35
CA LEU A 48 7.97 5.23 1.50
C LEU A 48 8.31 4.13 2.51
N THR A 49 8.76 2.97 2.03
CA THR A 49 9.15 1.83 2.87
C THR A 49 10.61 1.89 3.31
N ALA A 50 11.34 2.96 2.94
CA ALA A 50 12.79 3.07 3.16
C ALA A 50 13.59 1.86 2.62
N GLU A 51 13.14 1.27 1.52
CA GLU A 51 13.92 0.29 0.74
C GLU A 51 14.95 1.00 -0.15
N LEU A 52 14.66 2.25 -0.51
CA LEU A 52 15.55 3.14 -1.26
C LEU A 52 15.67 4.46 -0.52
N ASP A 53 16.83 5.08 -0.65
CA ASP A 53 17.03 6.47 -0.25
C ASP A 53 16.82 7.40 -1.45
N PRO A 54 16.28 8.62 -1.26
CA PRO A 54 16.23 9.63 -2.32
C PRO A 54 17.65 10.06 -2.73
N THR A 55 17.81 10.49 -3.97
CA THR A 55 19.07 11.12 -4.45
C THR A 55 19.17 12.54 -3.93
N SER A 56 18.04 13.26 -3.88
CA SER A 56 17.91 14.58 -3.26
C SER A 56 16.46 14.83 -2.83
N GLY A 57 16.23 15.91 -2.09
CA GLY A 57 14.94 16.24 -1.49
C GLY A 57 14.75 15.60 -0.13
N SER A 58 13.55 15.72 0.44
CA SER A 58 13.21 15.20 1.76
C SER A 58 11.90 14.42 1.75
N ILE A 59 11.83 13.36 2.56
CA ILE A 59 10.65 12.50 2.70
C ILE A 59 10.32 12.36 4.18
N GLU A 60 9.06 12.62 4.52
CA GLU A 60 8.52 12.35 5.85
C GLU A 60 7.40 11.31 5.73
N VAL A 61 7.45 10.28 6.58
CA VAL A 61 6.44 9.20 6.63
C VAL A 61 6.02 9.03 8.08
N ASN A 62 4.78 9.36 8.40
CA ASN A 62 4.19 9.20 9.73
C ASN A 62 5.09 9.78 10.86
N GLY A 63 5.66 10.98 10.63
CA GLY A 63 6.55 11.67 11.57
C GLY A 63 8.01 11.23 11.53
N TYR A 64 8.38 10.27 10.69
CA TYR A 64 9.78 9.87 10.48
C TYR A 64 10.37 10.59 9.26
N ARG A 65 11.44 11.36 9.46
CA ARG A 65 12.21 11.97 8.37
C ARG A 65 13.25 10.99 7.87
N LEU A 66 13.10 10.53 6.61
CA LEU A 66 13.92 9.45 6.07
C LEU A 66 15.39 9.83 5.88
N GLU A 67 15.71 11.12 5.64
CA GLU A 67 17.10 11.59 5.48
C GLU A 67 17.91 11.49 6.79
N THR A 68 17.24 11.53 7.94
CA THR A 68 17.88 11.52 9.27
C THR A 68 17.54 10.28 10.09
N ILE A 69 16.70 9.39 9.56
CA ILE A 69 16.28 8.18 10.26
C ILE A 69 17.49 7.27 10.53
N LYS A 70 17.66 6.85 11.78
CA LYS A 70 18.69 5.86 12.12
C LYS A 70 18.25 4.47 11.68
N LYS A 71 19.16 3.63 11.21
CA LYS A 71 18.88 2.25 10.77
C LYS A 71 18.04 1.46 11.77
N ARG A 72 18.26 1.63 13.07
CA ARG A 72 17.48 1.01 14.15
C ARG A 72 16.02 1.48 14.24
N GLN A 73 15.68 2.61 13.67
CA GLN A 73 14.32 3.19 13.68
C GLN A 73 13.50 2.75 12.45
N ILE A 74 14.15 2.34 11.35
CA ILE A 74 13.48 1.88 10.12
C ILE A 74 12.45 0.77 10.40
N PRO A 75 12.72 -0.28 11.21
CA PRO A 75 11.71 -1.28 11.53
C PRO A 75 10.46 -0.71 12.23
N TYR A 76 10.62 0.31 13.07
CA TYR A 76 9.51 0.98 13.75
C TYR A 76 8.69 1.83 12.77
N MET A 77 9.34 2.56 11.89
CA MET A 77 8.66 3.30 10.82
C MET A 77 7.88 2.34 9.91
N ARG A 78 8.49 1.24 9.45
CA ARG A 78 7.82 0.23 8.61
C ARG A 78 6.58 -0.39 9.27
N ARG A 79 6.50 -0.47 10.60
CA ARG A 79 5.29 -0.93 11.32
C ARG A 79 4.10 0.01 11.15
N THR A 80 4.35 1.28 10.84
CA THR A 80 3.30 2.29 10.62
C THR A 80 2.73 2.24 9.21
N VAL A 81 3.31 1.45 8.30
CA VAL A 81 2.91 1.31 6.90
C VAL A 81 2.61 -0.16 6.60
N GLY A 82 1.38 -0.47 6.30
CA GLY A 82 0.97 -1.77 5.76
C GLY A 82 1.12 -1.79 4.24
N VAL A 83 1.81 -2.77 3.68
CA VAL A 83 1.98 -2.89 2.22
C VAL A 83 1.21 -4.12 1.72
N ILE A 84 0.41 -3.92 0.69
CA ILE A 84 -0.33 -4.94 -0.04
C ILE A 84 0.27 -5.01 -1.44
N PHE A 85 0.63 -6.21 -1.90
CA PHE A 85 1.26 -6.44 -3.20
C PHE A 85 0.30 -7.14 -4.16
N GLN A 86 0.49 -6.92 -5.46
CA GLN A 86 -0.28 -7.52 -6.53
C GLN A 86 -0.22 -9.06 -6.51
N ASP A 87 0.94 -9.64 -6.17
CA ASP A 87 1.21 -11.08 -6.13
C ASP A 87 0.93 -11.71 -4.77
N PHE A 88 0.13 -11.05 -3.92
CA PHE A 88 -0.28 -11.43 -2.56
C PHE A 88 0.89 -11.70 -1.59
N ARG A 89 1.97 -12.28 -2.03
CA ARG A 89 3.17 -12.67 -1.24
C ARG A 89 2.82 -13.47 0.00
N LEU A 90 1.90 -14.41 -0.13
CA LEU A 90 1.57 -15.32 0.96
C LEU A 90 2.66 -16.37 1.15
N ILE A 91 2.84 -16.81 2.40
CA ILE A 91 3.75 -17.89 2.73
C ILE A 91 3.00 -19.21 2.49
N GLU A 92 3.33 -19.91 1.40
CA GLU A 92 2.58 -21.04 0.86
C GLU A 92 2.39 -22.22 1.84
N ASN A 93 3.38 -22.48 2.69
CA ASN A 93 3.34 -23.57 3.67
C ASN A 93 2.80 -23.13 5.04
N LYS A 94 2.13 -21.98 5.11
CA LYS A 94 1.49 -21.42 6.31
C LYS A 94 0.01 -21.25 6.08
N THR A 95 -0.77 -21.55 7.11
CA THR A 95 -2.22 -21.30 7.10
C THR A 95 -2.52 -19.80 7.01
N VAL A 96 -3.76 -19.45 6.69
CA VAL A 96 -4.27 -18.07 6.72
C VAL A 96 -3.97 -17.40 8.06
N PHE A 97 -4.30 -18.09 9.17
CA PHE A 97 -4.00 -17.59 10.52
C PHE A 97 -2.51 -17.32 10.71
N GLU A 98 -1.66 -18.24 10.29
CA GLU A 98 -0.20 -18.10 10.45
C GLU A 98 0.39 -17.01 9.57
N ASN A 99 -0.14 -16.82 8.34
CA ASN A 99 0.25 -15.73 7.46
C ASN A 99 -0.03 -14.36 8.10
N VAL A 100 -1.21 -14.17 8.69
CA VAL A 100 -1.56 -12.92 9.37
C VAL A 100 -0.77 -12.78 10.68
N ALA A 101 -0.68 -13.85 11.48
CA ALA A 101 0.08 -13.87 12.73
C ALA A 101 1.58 -13.57 12.54
N TYR A 102 2.12 -13.86 11.36
CA TYR A 102 3.54 -13.62 11.06
C TYR A 102 3.94 -12.15 11.24
N GLY A 103 3.09 -11.23 10.78
CA GLY A 103 3.31 -9.79 10.98
C GLY A 103 3.42 -9.38 12.45
N MET A 104 2.62 -10.00 13.33
CA MET A 104 2.67 -9.76 14.77
C MET A 104 3.90 -10.41 15.45
N ARG A 105 4.26 -11.62 15.01
CA ARG A 105 5.46 -12.33 15.55
C ARG A 105 6.75 -11.53 15.30
N ILE A 106 6.91 -10.95 14.11
CA ILE A 106 8.10 -10.13 13.76
C ILE A 106 8.25 -8.95 14.71
N VAL A 107 7.14 -8.37 15.20
CA VAL A 107 7.18 -7.23 16.12
C VAL A 107 7.24 -7.64 17.59
N GLY A 108 7.30 -8.93 17.89
CA GLY A 108 7.45 -9.47 19.24
C GLY A 108 6.15 -9.60 20.03
N ALA A 109 5.00 -9.64 19.34
CA ALA A 109 3.70 -9.83 20.02
C ALA A 109 3.61 -11.19 20.71
N SER A 110 3.01 -11.22 21.88
CA SER A 110 2.77 -12.44 22.65
C SER A 110 1.72 -13.35 21.98
N SER A 111 1.75 -14.64 22.32
CA SER A 111 0.75 -15.60 21.83
C SER A 111 -0.69 -15.21 22.24
N LYS A 112 -0.86 -14.52 23.36
CA LYS A 112 -2.17 -14.03 23.83
C LYS A 112 -2.70 -12.92 22.92
N GLU A 113 -1.85 -11.95 22.58
CA GLU A 113 -2.20 -10.85 21.65
C GLU A 113 -2.53 -11.38 20.25
N ILE A 114 -1.71 -12.31 19.74
CA ILE A 114 -1.93 -12.94 18.42
C ILE A 114 -3.27 -13.66 18.38
N LYS A 115 -3.59 -14.47 19.41
CA LYS A 115 -4.87 -15.22 19.51
C LYS A 115 -6.10 -14.31 19.59
N ALA A 116 -5.95 -13.11 20.14
CA ALA A 116 -7.04 -12.14 20.20
C ALA A 116 -7.14 -11.33 18.89
N ARG A 117 -6.02 -10.87 18.34
CA ARG A 117 -6.01 -9.91 17.23
C ARG A 117 -6.26 -10.55 15.86
N VAL A 118 -5.64 -11.71 15.59
CA VAL A 118 -5.75 -12.34 14.26
C VAL A 118 -7.19 -12.71 13.89
N PRO A 119 -7.99 -13.37 14.76
CA PRO A 119 -9.40 -13.63 14.44
C PRO A 119 -10.21 -12.37 14.16
N TYR A 120 -10.00 -11.31 14.94
CA TYR A 120 -10.65 -10.01 14.72
C TYR A 120 -10.35 -9.43 13.33
N VAL A 121 -9.08 -9.48 12.91
CA VAL A 121 -8.70 -8.94 11.59
C VAL A 121 -9.20 -9.84 10.47
N LEU A 122 -9.23 -11.16 10.66
CA LEU A 122 -9.82 -12.09 9.69
C LEU A 122 -11.33 -11.87 9.53
N ASP A 123 -12.05 -11.60 10.60
CA ASP A 123 -13.46 -11.23 10.56
C ASP A 123 -13.67 -9.91 9.78
N LEU A 124 -12.84 -8.90 10.05
CA LEU A 124 -12.88 -7.60 9.36
C LEU A 124 -12.75 -7.72 7.83
N VAL A 125 -11.99 -8.70 7.34
CA VAL A 125 -11.82 -8.95 5.91
C VAL A 125 -12.74 -10.05 5.36
N GLY A 126 -13.68 -10.58 6.16
CA GLY A 126 -14.64 -11.61 5.77
C GLY A 126 -14.03 -13.01 5.59
N LEU A 127 -13.03 -13.35 6.42
CA LEU A 127 -12.32 -14.65 6.39
C LEU A 127 -12.36 -15.38 7.73
N GLU A 128 -13.37 -15.12 8.59
CA GLU A 128 -13.50 -15.68 9.94
C GLU A 128 -13.45 -17.21 9.97
N ASN A 129 -13.95 -17.87 8.92
CA ASN A 129 -13.99 -19.33 8.81
C ASN A 129 -12.83 -19.93 7.97
N ARG A 130 -11.86 -19.12 7.54
CA ARG A 130 -10.75 -19.53 6.66
C ARG A 130 -9.41 -19.70 7.37
N GLY A 131 -9.32 -19.42 8.65
CA GLY A 131 -8.06 -19.35 9.40
C GLY A 131 -7.16 -20.59 9.31
N ARG A 132 -7.74 -21.80 9.09
CA ARG A 132 -7.00 -23.08 9.00
C ARG A 132 -6.59 -23.46 7.56
N ARG A 133 -7.10 -22.75 6.55
CA ARG A 133 -6.81 -23.03 5.14
C ARG A 133 -5.38 -22.62 4.78
N LEU A 134 -4.84 -23.30 3.77
CA LEU A 134 -3.57 -22.93 3.11
C LEU A 134 -3.85 -22.01 1.91
N PRO A 135 -2.89 -21.18 1.46
CA PRO A 135 -3.08 -20.26 0.33
C PRO A 135 -3.66 -20.91 -0.92
N HIS A 136 -3.15 -22.09 -1.31
CA HIS A 136 -3.60 -22.81 -2.50
C HIS A 136 -5.05 -23.34 -2.43
N GLU A 137 -5.67 -23.35 -1.23
CA GLU A 137 -7.07 -23.72 -1.05
C GLU A 137 -8.02 -22.52 -1.17
N LEU A 138 -7.50 -21.32 -1.43
CA LEU A 138 -8.24 -20.06 -1.49
C LEU A 138 -8.36 -19.56 -2.93
N SER A 139 -9.48 -18.90 -3.21
CA SER A 139 -9.61 -18.09 -4.43
C SER A 139 -8.67 -16.88 -4.41
N GLY A 140 -8.36 -16.28 -5.58
CA GLY A 140 -7.52 -15.09 -5.66
C GLY A 140 -8.02 -13.92 -4.79
N GLY A 141 -9.33 -13.68 -4.77
CA GLY A 141 -9.93 -12.66 -3.90
C GLY A 141 -9.77 -12.97 -2.41
N GLU A 142 -9.89 -14.25 -1.99
CA GLU A 142 -9.62 -14.65 -0.60
C GLU A 142 -8.14 -14.49 -0.26
N GLN A 143 -7.21 -14.83 -1.18
CA GLN A 143 -5.77 -14.62 -0.98
C GLN A 143 -5.46 -13.14 -0.80
N GLN A 144 -6.07 -12.25 -1.60
CA GLN A 144 -5.91 -10.82 -1.46
C GLN A 144 -6.44 -10.31 -0.11
N ARG A 145 -7.58 -10.82 0.36
CA ARG A 145 -8.10 -10.49 1.69
C ARG A 145 -7.15 -10.95 2.81
N VAL A 146 -6.45 -12.08 2.65
CA VAL A 146 -5.39 -12.50 3.59
C VAL A 146 -4.21 -11.52 3.56
N ALA A 147 -3.78 -11.05 2.38
CA ALA A 147 -2.72 -10.05 2.27
C ALA A 147 -3.12 -8.73 2.93
N ILE A 148 -4.37 -8.28 2.76
CA ILE A 148 -4.93 -7.11 3.45
C ILE A 148 -4.94 -7.33 4.97
N ALA A 149 -5.43 -8.46 5.45
CA ALA A 149 -5.44 -8.81 6.88
C ALA A 149 -4.02 -8.76 7.48
N ARG A 150 -3.04 -9.32 6.77
CA ARG A 150 -1.63 -9.27 7.19
C ARG A 150 -1.08 -7.84 7.26
N ALA A 151 -1.45 -6.98 6.33
CA ALA A 151 -1.07 -5.57 6.35
C ALA A 151 -1.70 -4.81 7.52
N LEU A 152 -2.95 -5.14 7.89
CA LEU A 152 -3.73 -4.49 8.95
C LEU A 152 -3.39 -4.94 10.36
N VAL A 153 -2.81 -6.12 10.54
CA VAL A 153 -2.76 -6.80 11.85
C VAL A 153 -2.03 -5.98 12.93
N ASN A 154 -1.06 -5.16 12.53
CA ASN A 154 -0.28 -4.29 13.42
C ASN A 154 -0.84 -2.86 13.57
N ASN A 155 -2.08 -2.59 13.16
CA ASN A 155 -2.69 -1.26 13.18
C ASN A 155 -1.81 -0.20 12.50
N PRO A 156 -1.45 -0.34 11.22
CA PRO A 156 -0.67 0.67 10.54
C PRO A 156 -1.46 1.99 10.46
N ALA A 157 -0.76 3.11 10.50
CA ALA A 157 -1.35 4.43 10.25
C ALA A 157 -1.76 4.59 8.77
N MET A 158 -1.09 3.83 7.90
CA MET A 158 -1.31 3.88 6.46
C MET A 158 -1.21 2.50 5.81
N ILE A 159 -2.03 2.31 4.76
CA ILE A 159 -1.92 1.20 3.81
C ILE A 159 -1.46 1.75 2.46
N VAL A 160 -0.48 1.06 1.87
CA VAL A 160 -0.05 1.23 0.47
C VAL A 160 -0.40 -0.06 -0.26
N ALA A 161 -1.33 0.01 -1.21
CA ALA A 161 -1.76 -1.12 -2.02
C ALA A 161 -1.20 -0.97 -3.45
N ASP A 162 -0.26 -1.83 -3.82
CA ASP A 162 0.38 -1.85 -5.14
C ASP A 162 -0.38 -2.81 -6.05
N GLU A 163 -1.15 -2.28 -7.00
CA GLU A 163 -2.01 -3.00 -7.95
C GLU A 163 -2.88 -4.08 -7.26
N PRO A 164 -3.67 -3.72 -6.23
CA PRO A 164 -4.32 -4.72 -5.37
C PRO A 164 -5.39 -5.56 -6.07
N THR A 165 -5.75 -5.19 -7.28
CA THR A 165 -6.81 -5.80 -8.10
C THR A 165 -6.29 -6.49 -9.36
N GLY A 166 -5.01 -6.31 -9.71
CA GLY A 166 -4.44 -6.70 -11.00
C GLY A 166 -4.50 -8.20 -11.36
N ASN A 167 -4.79 -9.07 -10.38
CA ASN A 167 -4.94 -10.53 -10.57
C ASN A 167 -6.38 -11.02 -10.31
N LEU A 168 -7.36 -10.11 -10.30
CA LEU A 168 -8.73 -10.41 -9.93
C LEU A 168 -9.70 -10.10 -11.09
N ASP A 169 -10.84 -10.77 -11.09
CA ASP A 169 -11.95 -10.40 -11.97
C ASP A 169 -12.61 -9.08 -11.54
N PRO A 170 -13.35 -8.38 -12.41
CA PRO A 170 -13.90 -7.06 -12.11
C PRO A 170 -14.79 -7.01 -10.87
N GLN A 171 -15.56 -8.07 -10.59
CA GLN A 171 -16.44 -8.11 -9.42
C GLN A 171 -15.61 -8.17 -8.12
N ARG A 172 -14.61 -9.04 -8.08
CA ARG A 172 -13.70 -9.18 -6.92
C ARG A 172 -12.83 -7.94 -6.75
N SER A 173 -12.39 -7.32 -7.85
CA SER A 173 -11.69 -6.03 -7.82
C SER A 173 -12.51 -4.98 -7.10
N TYR A 174 -13.79 -4.86 -7.44
CA TYR A 174 -14.70 -3.95 -6.77
C TYR A 174 -14.85 -4.25 -5.27
N GLU A 175 -15.02 -5.52 -4.90
CA GLU A 175 -15.13 -5.94 -3.51
C GLU A 175 -13.87 -5.61 -2.69
N ILE A 176 -12.68 -5.78 -3.27
CA ILE A 176 -11.41 -5.41 -2.62
C ILE A 176 -11.33 -3.89 -2.41
N MET A 177 -11.75 -3.10 -3.40
CA MET A 177 -11.76 -1.65 -3.26
C MET A 177 -12.75 -1.18 -2.20
N MET A 178 -13.95 -1.75 -2.13
CA MET A 178 -14.93 -1.48 -1.06
C MET A 178 -14.37 -1.83 0.32
N LEU A 179 -13.61 -2.94 0.42
CA LEU A 179 -12.93 -3.29 1.66
C LEU A 179 -11.88 -2.24 2.05
N LEU A 180 -11.05 -1.78 1.12
CA LEU A 180 -10.07 -0.72 1.37
C LEU A 180 -10.75 0.60 1.75
N GLU A 181 -11.88 0.94 1.14
CA GLU A 181 -12.68 2.10 1.51
C GLU A 181 -13.25 1.98 2.94
N SER A 182 -13.75 0.81 3.32
CA SER A 182 -14.24 0.57 4.68
C SER A 182 -13.13 0.67 5.72
N ILE A 183 -11.91 0.22 5.40
CA ILE A 183 -10.72 0.37 6.24
C ILE A 183 -10.35 1.85 6.38
N ASN A 184 -10.43 2.62 5.29
CA ASN A 184 -10.19 4.05 5.33
C ASN A 184 -11.22 4.78 6.19
N ALA A 185 -12.49 4.41 6.12
CA ALA A 185 -13.56 4.97 6.95
C ALA A 185 -13.32 4.77 8.46
N LEU A 186 -12.49 3.78 8.85
CA LEU A 186 -12.03 3.58 10.23
C LEU A 186 -10.84 4.46 10.62
N GLY A 187 -10.40 5.37 9.74
CA GLY A 187 -9.35 6.36 9.97
C GLY A 187 -7.95 5.97 9.46
N THR A 188 -7.78 4.81 8.83
CA THR A 188 -6.51 4.43 8.21
C THR A 188 -6.32 5.18 6.90
N THR A 189 -5.18 5.82 6.68
CA THR A 189 -4.82 6.41 5.38
C THR A 189 -4.63 5.30 4.35
N VAL A 190 -5.17 5.47 3.14
CA VAL A 190 -5.06 4.46 2.08
C VAL A 190 -4.52 5.10 0.81
N MET A 191 -3.41 4.57 0.29
CA MET A 191 -2.90 4.89 -1.03
C MET A 191 -2.98 3.65 -1.92
N VAL A 192 -3.78 3.73 -2.98
CA VAL A 192 -3.90 2.68 -3.99
C VAL A 192 -3.11 3.08 -5.22
N VAL A 193 -2.14 2.27 -5.58
CA VAL A 193 -1.38 2.42 -6.83
C VAL A 193 -2.02 1.52 -7.87
N THR A 194 -2.50 2.11 -8.96
CA THR A 194 -3.15 1.35 -10.03
C THR A 194 -3.08 2.06 -11.37
N HIS A 195 -3.30 1.32 -12.44
CA HIS A 195 -3.50 1.86 -13.79
C HIS A 195 -4.94 1.59 -14.31
N GLU A 196 -5.83 1.02 -13.49
CA GLU A 196 -7.21 0.71 -13.85
C GLU A 196 -8.10 1.95 -13.78
N GLN A 197 -8.28 2.65 -14.92
CA GLN A 197 -9.05 3.90 -15.02
C GLN A 197 -10.51 3.76 -14.58
N GLU A 198 -11.19 2.68 -15.00
CA GLU A 198 -12.59 2.45 -14.65
C GLU A 198 -12.79 2.37 -13.13
N LEU A 199 -11.85 1.71 -12.45
CA LEU A 199 -11.89 1.55 -11.01
C LEU A 199 -11.67 2.90 -10.28
N VAL A 200 -10.67 3.67 -10.73
CA VAL A 200 -10.39 5.01 -10.18
C VAL A 200 -11.60 5.92 -10.33
N ASN A 201 -12.20 5.99 -11.53
CA ASN A 201 -13.36 6.83 -11.80
C ASN A 201 -14.58 6.45 -10.95
N ARG A 202 -14.76 5.16 -10.66
CA ARG A 202 -15.91 4.65 -9.91
C ARG A 202 -15.87 5.05 -8.42
N PHE A 203 -14.68 5.20 -7.84
CA PHE A 203 -14.51 5.48 -6.41
C PHE A 203 -14.41 6.97 -6.06
N THR A 204 -14.31 7.86 -7.03
CA THR A 204 -14.35 9.33 -6.88
C THR A 204 -13.51 9.83 -5.68
N LYS A 205 -12.25 9.42 -5.61
CA LYS A 205 -11.27 9.84 -4.60
C LYS A 205 -10.22 10.75 -5.24
N ARG A 206 -9.39 11.39 -4.42
CA ARG A 206 -8.24 12.17 -4.89
C ARG A 206 -7.31 11.29 -5.75
N VAL A 207 -6.89 11.82 -6.89
CA VAL A 207 -6.02 11.15 -7.85
C VAL A 207 -4.75 11.97 -8.00
N ILE A 208 -3.61 11.32 -7.76
CA ILE A 208 -2.29 11.85 -8.02
C ILE A 208 -1.75 11.13 -9.24
N ALA A 209 -1.64 11.85 -10.36
CA ALA A 209 -1.12 11.30 -11.60
C ALA A 209 0.37 11.59 -11.73
N ILE A 210 1.15 10.52 -12.01
CA ILE A 210 2.59 10.62 -12.21
C ILE A 210 2.96 10.16 -13.61
N ASN A 211 3.75 10.97 -14.31
CA ASN A 211 4.32 10.62 -15.60
C ASN A 211 5.79 11.03 -15.67
N GLU A 212 6.65 10.18 -16.24
CA GLU A 212 8.10 10.42 -16.38
C GLU A 212 8.77 10.95 -15.09
N GLY A 213 8.34 10.40 -13.95
CA GLY A 213 8.89 10.77 -12.63
C GLY A 213 8.39 12.11 -12.08
N LYS A 214 7.39 12.75 -12.67
CA LYS A 214 6.81 14.01 -12.22
C LYS A 214 5.35 13.86 -11.89
N VAL A 215 4.87 14.57 -10.88
CA VAL A 215 3.42 14.73 -10.62
C VAL A 215 2.87 15.67 -11.68
N ILE A 216 1.93 15.19 -12.49
CA ILE A 216 1.30 15.96 -13.58
C ILE A 216 -0.12 16.41 -13.23
N ASN A 217 -0.76 15.74 -12.28
CA ASN A 217 -2.06 16.12 -11.74
C ASN A 217 -2.16 15.69 -10.26
N ASP A 218 -2.91 16.46 -9.48
CA ASP A 218 -3.23 16.17 -8.08
C ASP A 218 -4.58 16.82 -7.74
N GLY A 219 -5.65 16.04 -7.73
CA GLY A 219 -7.00 16.56 -7.54
C GLY A 219 -8.08 15.51 -7.46
N MET A 220 -9.35 15.97 -7.38
CA MET A 220 -10.55 15.12 -7.31
C MET A 220 -11.13 14.79 -8.71
N ASP A 221 -10.56 15.31 -9.77
CA ASP A 221 -11.16 15.33 -11.12
C ASP A 221 -11.01 14.03 -11.92
N GLY A 222 -10.65 12.94 -11.26
CA GLY A 222 -10.52 11.62 -11.90
C GLY A 222 -9.20 11.44 -12.68
N TYR A 223 -9.13 10.32 -13.41
CA TYR A 223 -7.95 9.93 -14.16
C TYR A 223 -7.95 10.61 -15.53
N TYR A 224 -7.25 11.73 -15.67
CA TYR A 224 -6.99 12.34 -16.99
C TYR A 224 -5.50 12.32 -17.32
N ILE A 225 -5.06 11.25 -17.93
CA ILE A 225 -3.94 11.33 -18.88
C ILE A 225 -4.64 11.38 -20.25
N ASN A 226 -4.79 12.58 -20.83
CA ASN A 226 -5.16 12.66 -22.22
C ASN A 226 -4.03 12.01 -23.03
N GLU A 227 -4.34 10.90 -23.70
CA GLU A 227 -3.43 10.28 -24.70
C GLU A 227 -3.34 11.10 -25.99
N GLU A 228 -3.63 12.39 -25.94
CA GLU A 228 -3.51 13.28 -27.09
C GLU A 228 -2.35 14.27 -26.85
N THR A 229 -1.13 13.83 -27.17
CA THR A 229 -0.09 14.58 -27.92
C THR A 229 1.03 13.65 -28.34
#